data_6649cdabaad0e01696085f616d01b060
#
_entry.id   6649cdabaad0e01696085f616d01b060
#
_cell.length_a   1.000
_cell.length_b   1.000
_cell.length_c   1.000
_cell.angle_alpha   90.00
_cell.angle_beta   90.00
_cell.angle_gamma   90.00
#
_symmetry.space_group_name_H-M   'P 1'
#
loop_
_entity.id
_entity.type
_entity.pdbx_description
1 polymer ?
#
loop_
_entity_poly.entity_id
_entity_poly.type
_entity_poly.pdbx_seq_one_letter_code
_entity_poly.pdbx_strand_id
1 'polypeptide(L)'
;MEDPPEYPIMANQSPLGSGETWSDGITNTMRLDPDVLMYGEIRDLASAQAAFRGGMTGHLVSSTLHTNNSVAGLQRLIDMGVDRYLVTDPALMTSIVNQSLLPVLRPHCRVPAAAHLDQLNGALVQRLRGLDAVDLTYLKGPGCPHCKGLSVVDRTVAAEALITDNNFMHVFNKKGASAARRYWVKEMGGITKTAHTILKLKQGLVDPRHAEMMVGPLDFDRQTLELAHAE
;
A
#
# COMPACT_ATOMS: atom_id res chain seq x y z
N MET A 1 -8.65 18.30 2.94
CA MET A 1 -8.58 18.74 4.35
C MET A 1 -7.56 17.89 5.08
N GLU A 2 -6.66 18.48 5.84
CA GLU A 2 -5.54 17.82 6.53
C GLU A 2 -5.31 18.49 7.90
N ASP A 3 -4.69 17.73 8.83
CA ASP A 3 -4.41 18.25 10.18
C ASP A 3 -3.00 17.81 10.65
N PRO A 4 -1.98 18.66 10.50
CA PRO A 4 -1.91 19.85 9.63
C PRO A 4 -1.64 19.48 8.16
N PRO A 5 -1.77 20.40 7.19
CA PRO A 5 -1.29 20.18 5.83
C PRO A 5 0.23 19.97 5.81
N GLU A 6 0.68 18.84 5.25
CA GLU A 6 2.12 18.51 5.23
C GLU A 6 2.85 19.18 4.05
N TYR A 7 2.20 19.26 2.90
CA TYR A 7 2.78 19.81 1.67
C TYR A 7 1.76 20.68 0.94
N PRO A 8 2.17 21.80 0.33
CA PRO A 8 1.31 22.58 -0.56
C PRO A 8 1.01 21.76 -1.83
N ILE A 9 -0.25 21.62 -2.18
CA ILE A 9 -0.71 20.99 -3.41
C ILE A 9 -1.52 21.99 -4.24
N MET A 10 -1.71 21.71 -5.54
CA MET A 10 -2.52 22.55 -6.43
C MET A 10 -4.01 22.30 -6.23
N ALA A 11 -4.50 22.51 -5.01
CA ALA A 11 -5.89 22.37 -4.62
C ALA A 11 -6.19 23.31 -3.43
N ASN A 12 -7.47 23.55 -3.15
CA ASN A 12 -7.86 24.25 -1.93
C ASN A 12 -7.57 23.38 -0.72
N GLN A 13 -6.63 23.79 0.11
CA GLN A 13 -6.28 23.11 1.35
C GLN A 13 -6.89 23.86 2.53
N SER A 14 -7.68 23.14 3.31
CA SER A 14 -8.26 23.66 4.56
C SER A 14 -7.67 22.85 5.72
N PRO A 15 -6.88 23.48 6.61
CA PRO A 15 -6.52 22.84 7.87
C PRO A 15 -7.77 22.64 8.71
N LEU A 16 -7.78 21.62 9.57
CA LEU A 16 -8.81 21.47 10.58
C LEU A 16 -8.66 22.62 11.58
N GLY A 17 -9.75 23.36 11.82
CA GLY A 17 -9.75 24.49 12.76
C GLY A 17 -9.56 24.04 14.20
N SER A 18 -9.01 24.92 15.03
CA SER A 18 -8.86 24.64 16.48
C SER A 18 -10.24 24.42 17.11
N GLY A 19 -10.47 23.19 17.62
CA GLY A 19 -11.75 22.79 18.23
C GLY A 19 -12.80 22.26 17.24
N GLU A 20 -12.52 22.21 15.93
CA GLU A 20 -13.36 21.52 14.96
C GLU A 20 -13.11 20.00 15.01
N THR A 21 -14.19 19.24 14.87
CA THR A 21 -14.09 17.81 14.63
C THR A 21 -13.90 17.51 13.12
N TRP A 22 -13.35 16.37 12.78
CA TRP A 22 -13.29 15.89 11.40
C TRP A 22 -14.68 15.90 10.73
N SER A 23 -15.73 15.55 11.47
CA SER A 23 -17.12 15.59 10.97
C SER A 23 -17.58 17.00 10.62
N ASP A 24 -17.20 18.00 11.40
CA ASP A 24 -17.55 19.40 11.13
C ASP A 24 -16.82 19.92 9.91
N GLY A 25 -15.51 19.70 9.84
CA GLY A 25 -14.69 20.12 8.70
C GLY A 25 -15.16 19.48 7.39
N ILE A 26 -15.50 18.19 7.40
CA ILE A 26 -16.08 17.49 6.24
C ILE A 26 -17.40 18.11 5.82
N THR A 27 -18.30 18.36 6.77
CA THR A 27 -19.60 19.00 6.51
C THR A 27 -19.42 20.41 5.91
N ASN A 28 -18.47 21.17 6.41
CA ASN A 28 -18.14 22.50 5.89
C ASN A 28 -17.56 22.43 4.47
N THR A 29 -16.69 21.45 4.21
CA THR A 29 -16.08 21.26 2.89
C THR A 29 -17.10 20.83 1.84
N MET A 30 -18.07 19.98 2.17
CA MET A 30 -19.16 19.59 1.25
C MET A 30 -20.05 20.78 0.81
N ARG A 31 -20.15 21.85 1.60
CA ARG A 31 -20.90 23.04 1.24
C ARG A 31 -20.21 23.93 0.20
N LEU A 32 -18.95 23.65 -0.12
CA LEU A 32 -18.16 24.37 -1.12
C LEU A 32 -18.37 23.83 -2.54
N ASP A 33 -19.29 22.87 -2.72
CA ASP A 33 -19.61 22.20 -3.99
C ASP A 33 -18.37 21.63 -4.71
N PRO A 34 -17.57 20.79 -4.04
CA PRO A 34 -16.36 20.21 -4.62
C PRO A 34 -16.66 18.96 -5.45
N ASP A 35 -15.99 18.77 -6.58
CA ASP A 35 -16.05 17.52 -7.34
C ASP A 35 -15.28 16.38 -6.64
N VAL A 36 -14.16 16.71 -6.00
CA VAL A 36 -13.26 15.78 -5.34
C VAL A 36 -12.94 16.25 -3.93
N LEU A 37 -13.10 15.36 -2.97
CA LEU A 37 -12.77 15.58 -1.56
C LEU A 37 -11.57 14.70 -1.18
N MET A 38 -10.53 15.32 -0.61
CA MET A 38 -9.43 14.57 0.01
C MET A 38 -9.42 14.84 1.52
N TYR A 39 -9.55 13.77 2.30
CA TYR A 39 -9.37 13.78 3.75
C TYR A 39 -8.02 13.18 4.09
N GLY A 40 -7.22 13.88 4.87
CA GLY A 40 -5.85 13.49 5.17
C GLY A 40 -5.74 12.05 5.67
N GLU A 41 -6.56 11.69 6.67
CA GLU A 41 -6.50 10.35 7.28
C GLU A 41 -7.81 9.93 7.94
N ILE A 42 -8.18 8.66 7.82
CA ILE A 42 -9.24 8.01 8.58
C ILE A 42 -8.61 7.35 9.83
N ARG A 43 -8.86 7.94 11.00
CA ARG A 43 -8.33 7.45 12.29
C ARG A 43 -9.37 6.73 13.15
N ASP A 44 -10.64 7.11 13.01
CA ASP A 44 -11.74 6.66 13.84
C ASP A 44 -13.04 6.49 13.05
N LEU A 45 -14.06 5.97 13.74
CA LEU A 45 -15.39 5.78 13.15
C LEU A 45 -16.01 7.08 12.64
N ALA A 46 -15.82 8.19 13.35
CA ALA A 46 -16.46 9.46 12.98
C ALA A 46 -15.90 9.98 11.64
N SER A 47 -14.57 9.98 11.48
CA SER A 47 -13.91 10.35 10.22
C SER A 47 -14.26 9.38 9.08
N ALA A 48 -14.33 8.07 9.35
CA ALA A 48 -14.76 7.07 8.36
C ALA A 48 -16.20 7.32 7.89
N GLN A 49 -17.14 7.46 8.82
CA GLN A 49 -18.55 7.72 8.48
C GLN A 49 -18.73 9.03 7.71
N ALA A 50 -17.94 10.03 8.01
CA ALA A 50 -17.99 11.30 7.31
C ALA A 50 -17.47 11.15 5.86
N ALA A 51 -16.39 10.37 5.63
CA ALA A 51 -15.90 10.05 4.30
C ALA A 51 -16.96 9.29 3.47
N PHE A 52 -17.60 8.28 4.04
CA PHE A 52 -18.68 7.54 3.38
C PHE A 52 -19.88 8.43 3.06
N ARG A 53 -20.28 9.35 3.96
CA ARG A 53 -21.34 10.32 3.67
C ARG A 53 -21.03 11.19 2.46
N GLY A 54 -19.77 11.65 2.32
CA GLY A 54 -19.33 12.37 1.11
C GLY A 54 -19.52 11.53 -0.16
N GLY A 55 -19.09 10.26 -0.13
CA GLY A 55 -19.31 9.35 -1.25
C GLY A 55 -20.78 9.09 -1.58
N MET A 56 -21.62 8.92 -0.57
CA MET A 56 -23.08 8.73 -0.74
C MET A 56 -23.80 9.93 -1.33
N THR A 57 -23.25 11.11 -1.20
CA THR A 57 -23.79 12.37 -1.77
C THR A 57 -23.21 12.69 -3.15
N GLY A 58 -22.48 11.76 -3.77
CA GLY A 58 -22.01 11.86 -5.15
C GLY A 58 -20.61 12.44 -5.33
N HIS A 59 -19.89 12.76 -4.26
CA HIS A 59 -18.52 13.27 -4.34
C HIS A 59 -17.52 12.12 -4.52
N LEU A 60 -16.47 12.34 -5.29
CA LEU A 60 -15.30 11.45 -5.27
C LEU A 60 -14.48 11.73 -4.01
N VAL A 61 -14.46 10.78 -3.09
CA VAL A 61 -13.74 10.91 -1.81
C VAL A 61 -12.47 10.11 -1.84
N SER A 62 -11.35 10.74 -1.48
CA SER A 62 -10.05 10.08 -1.25
C SER A 62 -9.59 10.32 0.17
N SER A 63 -9.00 9.29 0.80
CA SER A 63 -8.41 9.41 2.13
C SER A 63 -7.28 8.40 2.32
N THR A 64 -6.53 8.51 3.40
CA THR A 64 -5.50 7.53 3.76
C THR A 64 -5.93 6.67 4.93
N LEU A 65 -5.41 5.44 4.96
CA LEU A 65 -5.67 4.46 5.99
C LEU A 65 -4.42 3.59 6.18
N HIS A 66 -3.98 3.39 7.42
CA HIS A 66 -2.80 2.57 7.70
C HIS A 66 -3.18 1.08 7.78
N THR A 67 -2.79 0.31 6.78
CA THR A 67 -3.00 -1.15 6.70
C THR A 67 -1.83 -1.85 6.03
N ASN A 68 -1.67 -3.15 6.29
CA ASN A 68 -0.57 -3.94 5.74
C ASN A 68 -0.74 -4.27 4.25
N ASN A 69 -1.97 -4.34 3.76
CA ASN A 69 -2.32 -4.59 2.36
C ASN A 69 -3.67 -3.98 2.02
N SER A 70 -4.00 -3.93 0.72
CA SER A 70 -5.24 -3.30 0.22
C SER A 70 -6.51 -3.97 0.74
N VAL A 71 -6.56 -5.31 0.77
CA VAL A 71 -7.76 -6.04 1.24
C VAL A 71 -7.97 -5.85 2.76
N ALA A 72 -6.89 -5.74 3.53
CA ALA A 72 -6.97 -5.44 4.95
C ALA A 72 -7.59 -4.07 5.25
N GLY A 73 -7.57 -3.13 4.28
CA GLY A 73 -8.25 -1.84 4.39
C GLY A 73 -9.75 -1.98 4.59
N LEU A 74 -10.40 -2.89 3.85
CA LEU A 74 -11.84 -3.16 4.01
C LEU A 74 -12.14 -3.70 5.42
N GLN A 75 -11.37 -4.68 5.87
CA GLN A 75 -11.57 -5.26 7.20
C GLN A 75 -11.38 -4.22 8.30
N ARG A 76 -10.35 -3.36 8.18
CA ARG A 76 -10.10 -2.31 9.16
C ARG A 76 -11.25 -1.31 9.29
N LEU A 77 -11.87 -0.91 8.18
CA LEU A 77 -13.07 -0.04 8.21
C LEU A 77 -14.24 -0.72 8.93
N ILE A 78 -14.46 -2.00 8.69
CA ILE A 78 -15.49 -2.79 9.38
C ILE A 78 -15.17 -2.89 10.88
N ASP A 79 -13.91 -3.18 11.23
CA ASP A 79 -13.46 -3.29 12.64
C ASP A 79 -13.55 -1.94 13.38
N MET A 80 -13.46 -0.81 12.68
CA MET A 80 -13.74 0.52 13.22
C MET A 80 -15.23 0.76 13.51
N GLY A 81 -16.13 -0.10 13.02
CA GLY A 81 -17.57 0.01 13.18
C GLY A 81 -18.32 0.63 12.00
N VAL A 82 -17.68 0.82 10.87
CA VAL A 82 -18.39 1.19 9.62
C VAL A 82 -19.28 0.04 9.19
N ASP A 83 -20.49 0.37 8.77
CA ASP A 83 -21.44 -0.64 8.29
C ASP A 83 -20.83 -1.46 7.14
N ARG A 84 -20.83 -2.77 7.30
CA ARG A 84 -20.28 -3.70 6.31
C ARG A 84 -20.87 -3.49 4.90
N TYR A 85 -22.18 -3.17 4.81
CA TYR A 85 -22.84 -2.93 3.52
C TYR A 85 -22.25 -1.73 2.78
N LEU A 86 -21.89 -0.67 3.50
CA LEU A 86 -21.23 0.51 2.90
C LEU A 86 -19.80 0.17 2.47
N VAL A 87 -19.05 -0.53 3.31
CA VAL A 87 -17.65 -0.92 2.99
C VAL A 87 -17.57 -1.90 1.82
N THR A 88 -18.59 -2.73 1.63
CA THR A 88 -18.60 -3.74 0.57
C THR A 88 -19.49 -3.39 -0.62
N ASP A 89 -19.90 -2.13 -0.72
CA ASP A 89 -20.54 -1.57 -1.91
C ASP A 89 -19.45 -1.07 -2.89
N PRO A 90 -19.26 -1.70 -4.06
CA PRO A 90 -18.23 -1.28 -5.01
C PRO A 90 -18.54 0.09 -5.66
N ALA A 91 -19.75 0.61 -5.55
CA ALA A 91 -20.09 1.96 -5.98
C ALA A 91 -19.55 3.03 -5.00
N LEU A 92 -19.39 2.70 -3.73
CA LEU A 92 -18.83 3.58 -2.70
C LEU A 92 -17.34 3.32 -2.50
N MET A 93 -16.95 2.08 -2.33
CA MET A 93 -15.56 1.67 -2.15
C MET A 93 -14.97 1.20 -3.49
N THR A 94 -14.56 2.15 -4.32
CA THR A 94 -14.16 1.88 -5.71
C THR A 94 -12.75 1.31 -5.84
N SER A 95 -11.81 1.75 -5.00
CA SER A 95 -10.43 1.29 -5.06
C SER A 95 -9.67 1.49 -3.75
N ILE A 96 -8.68 0.64 -3.54
CA ILE A 96 -7.72 0.77 -2.43
C ILE A 96 -6.31 0.58 -2.97
N VAL A 97 -5.44 1.56 -2.71
CA VAL A 97 -4.01 1.47 -3.03
C VAL A 97 -3.23 1.35 -1.73
N ASN A 98 -2.48 0.25 -1.57
CA ASN A 98 -1.53 0.11 -0.47
C ASN A 98 -0.11 0.26 -1.02
N GLN A 99 0.70 1.10 -0.39
CA GLN A 99 2.03 1.42 -0.89
C GLN A 99 3.07 1.51 0.23
N SER A 100 4.33 1.26 -0.15
CA SER A 100 5.52 1.48 0.67
C SER A 100 6.61 2.13 -0.18
N LEU A 101 7.44 2.97 0.42
CA LEU A 101 8.58 3.59 -0.26
C LEU A 101 9.84 2.75 -0.04
N LEU A 102 10.54 2.44 -1.13
CA LEU A 102 11.78 1.68 -1.13
C LEU A 102 12.94 2.58 -1.56
N PRO A 103 14.08 2.58 -0.84
CA PRO A 103 15.27 3.32 -1.26
C PRO A 103 15.82 2.77 -2.58
N VAL A 104 16.08 3.65 -3.55
CA VAL A 104 16.67 3.30 -4.85
C VAL A 104 18.19 3.30 -4.75
N LEU A 105 18.80 2.17 -5.07
CA LEU A 105 20.25 2.02 -5.11
C LEU A 105 20.87 2.90 -6.20
N ARG A 106 21.98 3.55 -5.86
CA ARG A 106 22.77 4.27 -6.83
C ARG A 106 23.51 3.28 -7.75
N PRO A 107 23.31 3.33 -9.09
CA PRO A 107 23.90 2.36 -10.02
C PRO A 107 25.42 2.21 -9.91
N HIS A 108 26.13 3.32 -9.71
CA HIS A 108 27.61 3.34 -9.58
C HIS A 108 28.15 2.85 -8.24
N CYS A 109 27.29 2.64 -7.23
CA CYS A 109 27.71 2.28 -5.88
C CYS A 109 27.18 0.92 -5.44
N ARG A 110 26.17 0.38 -6.13
CA ARG A 110 25.60 -0.91 -5.81
C ARG A 110 26.57 -2.04 -6.19
N VAL A 111 26.53 -3.13 -5.44
CA VAL A 111 27.36 -4.32 -5.67
C VAL A 111 26.48 -5.53 -5.95
N PRO A 112 26.89 -6.48 -6.84
CA PRO A 112 26.10 -7.67 -7.14
C PRO A 112 25.87 -8.52 -5.89
N ALA A 113 24.65 -8.94 -5.63
CA ALA A 113 24.33 -9.78 -4.47
C ALA A 113 25.02 -11.14 -4.55
N ALA A 114 25.17 -11.71 -5.74
CA ALA A 114 25.83 -12.98 -5.96
C ALA A 114 27.26 -13.04 -5.41
N ALA A 115 27.98 -11.92 -5.44
CA ALA A 115 29.35 -11.80 -4.93
C ALA A 115 29.42 -11.53 -3.41
N HIS A 116 28.30 -11.28 -2.74
CA HIS A 116 28.23 -10.83 -1.36
C HIS A 116 27.11 -11.52 -0.55
N LEU A 117 26.86 -12.81 -0.82
CA LEU A 117 25.82 -13.59 -0.14
C LEU A 117 26.11 -13.76 1.36
N ASP A 118 27.36 -13.68 1.75
CA ASP A 118 27.85 -13.67 3.14
C ASP A 118 27.31 -12.48 3.96
N GLN A 119 26.94 -11.38 3.31
CA GLN A 119 26.34 -10.20 3.95
C GLN A 119 24.82 -10.33 4.16
N LEU A 120 24.22 -11.41 3.68
CA LEU A 120 22.79 -11.68 3.79
C LEU A 120 22.53 -12.79 4.82
N ASN A 121 21.40 -12.71 5.52
CA ASN A 121 20.99 -13.83 6.35
C ASN A 121 20.59 -15.02 5.46
N GLY A 122 20.78 -16.24 5.97
CA GLY A 122 20.54 -17.47 5.21
C GLY A 122 19.10 -17.61 4.70
N ALA A 123 18.10 -17.11 5.45
CA ALA A 123 16.71 -17.16 5.03
C ALA A 123 16.45 -16.26 3.81
N LEU A 124 16.99 -15.05 3.77
CA LEU A 124 16.90 -14.17 2.62
C LEU A 124 17.60 -14.76 1.39
N VAL A 125 18.79 -15.37 1.57
CA VAL A 125 19.49 -16.07 0.47
C VAL A 125 18.62 -17.18 -0.11
N GLN A 126 17.97 -17.99 0.72
CA GLN A 126 17.05 -19.04 0.26
C GLN A 126 15.86 -18.46 -0.53
N ARG A 127 15.27 -17.38 -0.05
CA ARG A 127 14.17 -16.70 -0.77
C ARG A 127 14.62 -16.15 -2.12
N LEU A 128 15.78 -15.48 -2.19
CA LEU A 128 16.34 -14.99 -3.46
C LEU A 128 16.61 -16.12 -4.46
N ARG A 129 17.10 -17.26 -3.99
CA ARG A 129 17.29 -18.47 -4.83
C ARG A 129 15.95 -19.01 -5.32
N GLY A 130 14.95 -19.14 -4.45
CA GLY A 130 13.61 -19.60 -4.81
C GLY A 130 12.85 -18.68 -5.76
N LEU A 131 13.29 -17.41 -5.91
CA LEU A 131 12.75 -16.43 -6.81
C LEU A 131 13.57 -16.26 -8.11
N ASP A 132 14.66 -17.03 -8.29
CA ASP A 132 15.64 -16.84 -9.38
C ASP A 132 16.09 -15.38 -9.49
N ALA A 133 16.43 -14.77 -8.35
CA ALA A 133 16.71 -13.35 -8.26
C ALA A 133 18.16 -13.02 -7.85
N VAL A 134 18.97 -14.01 -7.47
CA VAL A 134 20.31 -13.77 -6.92
C VAL A 134 21.19 -12.96 -7.89
N ASP A 135 21.24 -13.36 -9.16
CA ASP A 135 22.09 -12.74 -10.19
C ASP A 135 21.54 -11.40 -10.71
N LEU A 136 20.26 -11.14 -10.44
CA LEU A 136 19.56 -9.91 -10.86
C LEU A 136 19.54 -8.84 -9.76
N THR A 137 19.95 -9.21 -8.55
CA THR A 137 19.82 -8.37 -7.36
C THR A 137 21.14 -7.73 -6.99
N TYR A 138 21.05 -6.53 -6.44
CA TYR A 138 22.21 -5.76 -5.98
C TYR A 138 22.02 -5.37 -4.52
N LEU A 139 23.15 -5.23 -3.82
CA LEU A 139 23.22 -4.73 -2.45
C LEU A 139 23.68 -3.28 -2.41
N LYS A 140 23.36 -2.61 -1.34
CA LYS A 140 23.93 -1.32 -0.99
C LYS A 140 25.44 -1.49 -0.77
N GLY A 141 26.25 -0.86 -1.61
CA GLY A 141 27.71 -0.86 -1.49
C GLY A 141 28.25 0.29 -0.61
N PRO A 142 29.55 0.57 -0.66
CA PRO A 142 30.22 1.52 0.24
C PRO A 142 29.83 2.98 0.00
N GLY A 143 29.17 3.28 -1.15
CA GLY A 143 28.84 4.64 -1.54
C GLY A 143 29.97 5.40 -2.21
N CYS A 144 29.76 6.69 -2.45
CA CYS A 144 30.74 7.59 -3.04
C CYS A 144 30.49 9.04 -2.58
N PRO A 145 31.38 9.99 -2.88
CA PRO A 145 31.19 11.39 -2.49
C PRO A 145 29.88 12.00 -3.00
N HIS A 146 29.39 11.63 -4.18
CA HIS A 146 28.13 12.15 -4.73
C HIS A 146 26.88 11.73 -3.94
N CYS A 147 26.85 10.52 -3.41
CA CYS A 147 25.76 10.06 -2.55
C CYS A 147 26.09 10.20 -1.06
N LYS A 148 27.16 10.92 -0.73
CA LYS A 148 27.62 11.13 0.66
C LYS A 148 27.72 9.81 1.45
N GLY A 149 28.20 8.74 0.80
CA GLY A 149 28.31 7.40 1.41
C GLY A 149 27.00 6.62 1.53
N LEU A 150 25.84 7.17 1.13
CA LEU A 150 24.55 6.55 1.34
C LEU A 150 24.24 5.40 0.38
N SER A 151 24.90 5.33 -0.81
CA SER A 151 24.59 4.37 -1.90
C SER A 151 23.14 4.38 -2.38
N VAL A 152 22.37 5.39 -2.02
CA VAL A 152 20.96 5.59 -2.36
C VAL A 152 20.83 6.94 -3.04
N VAL A 153 19.96 7.04 -4.04
CA VAL A 153 19.75 8.29 -4.81
C VAL A 153 18.35 8.85 -4.67
N ASP A 154 17.35 7.99 -4.47
CA ASP A 154 15.94 8.36 -4.49
C ASP A 154 15.10 7.31 -3.75
N ARG A 155 13.79 7.41 -3.86
CA ARG A 155 12.81 6.41 -3.41
C ARG A 155 11.91 6.00 -4.56
N THR A 156 11.52 4.73 -4.59
CA THR A 156 10.52 4.20 -5.52
C THR A 156 9.37 3.60 -4.75
N VAL A 157 8.19 3.54 -5.37
CA VAL A 157 6.98 2.98 -4.77
C VAL A 157 6.92 1.48 -5.01
N ALA A 158 6.73 0.69 -3.95
CA ALA A 158 6.15 -0.64 -4.04
C ALA A 158 4.66 -0.51 -3.72
N ALA A 159 3.79 -0.86 -4.65
CA ALA A 159 2.35 -0.69 -4.49
C ALA A 159 1.56 -1.91 -4.95
N GLU A 160 0.39 -2.07 -4.37
CA GLU A 160 -0.70 -2.91 -4.85
C GLU A 160 -1.96 -2.05 -4.97
N ALA A 161 -2.68 -2.19 -6.07
CA ALA A 161 -3.91 -1.45 -6.35
C ALA A 161 -5.06 -2.44 -6.57
N LEU A 162 -6.02 -2.39 -5.68
CA LEU A 162 -7.24 -3.16 -5.75
C LEU A 162 -8.35 -2.25 -6.28
N ILE A 163 -8.88 -2.56 -7.45
CA ILE A 163 -10.14 -2.00 -7.94
C ILE A 163 -11.23 -3.01 -7.57
N THR A 164 -12.24 -2.57 -6.88
CA THR A 164 -13.29 -3.46 -6.37
C THR A 164 -14.40 -3.66 -7.40
N ASP A 165 -14.97 -4.84 -7.41
CA ASP A 165 -16.17 -5.16 -8.16
C ASP A 165 -17.15 -6.02 -7.35
N ASN A 166 -18.32 -6.27 -7.88
CA ASN A 166 -19.35 -7.08 -7.22
C ASN A 166 -18.87 -8.51 -6.89
N ASN A 167 -18.07 -9.12 -7.76
CA ASN A 167 -17.58 -10.49 -7.56
C ASN A 167 -16.55 -10.53 -6.43
N PHE A 168 -15.59 -9.59 -6.42
CA PHE A 168 -14.63 -9.45 -5.35
C PHE A 168 -15.33 -9.22 -4.00
N MET A 169 -16.28 -8.27 -3.93
CA MET A 169 -17.03 -7.98 -2.72
C MET A 169 -17.88 -9.16 -2.25
N HIS A 170 -18.45 -9.93 -3.18
CA HIS A 170 -19.15 -11.17 -2.85
C HIS A 170 -18.21 -12.19 -2.19
N VAL A 171 -17.02 -12.43 -2.77
CA VAL A 171 -16.02 -13.34 -2.19
C VAL A 171 -15.57 -12.85 -0.81
N PHE A 172 -15.31 -11.54 -0.66
CA PHE A 172 -14.93 -10.95 0.62
C PHE A 172 -16.01 -11.16 1.69
N ASN A 173 -17.28 -10.94 1.35
CA ASN A 173 -18.39 -11.09 2.28
C ASN A 173 -18.65 -12.56 2.67
N LYS A 174 -18.52 -13.49 1.74
CA LYS A 174 -18.87 -14.91 1.97
C LYS A 174 -17.70 -15.71 2.55
N LYS A 175 -16.46 -15.41 2.13
CA LYS A 175 -15.28 -16.23 2.41
C LYS A 175 -14.17 -15.49 3.17
N GLY A 176 -14.35 -14.19 3.43
CA GLY A 176 -13.42 -13.36 4.18
C GLY A 176 -12.21 -12.83 3.38
N ALA A 177 -11.40 -12.04 4.06
CA ALA A 177 -10.30 -11.27 3.46
C ALA A 177 -9.23 -12.14 2.75
N SER A 178 -8.86 -13.28 3.33
CA SER A 178 -7.84 -14.16 2.73
C SER A 178 -8.31 -14.76 1.41
N ALA A 179 -9.58 -15.19 1.32
CA ALA A 179 -10.15 -15.71 0.08
C ALA A 179 -10.30 -14.61 -0.98
N ALA A 180 -10.72 -13.40 -0.57
CA ALA A 180 -10.82 -12.25 -1.46
C ALA A 180 -9.44 -11.84 -2.02
N ARG A 181 -8.38 -11.86 -1.19
CA ARG A 181 -7.02 -11.60 -1.66
C ARG A 181 -6.57 -12.62 -2.71
N ARG A 182 -6.84 -13.93 -2.49
CA ARG A 182 -6.55 -14.97 -3.49
C ARG A 182 -7.32 -14.75 -4.79
N TYR A 183 -8.62 -14.44 -4.69
CA TYR A 183 -9.47 -14.14 -5.85
C TYR A 183 -8.92 -12.96 -6.63
N TRP A 184 -8.57 -11.85 -5.94
CA TRP A 184 -7.97 -10.68 -6.57
C TRP A 184 -6.70 -11.00 -7.35
N VAL A 185 -5.79 -11.80 -6.77
CA VAL A 185 -4.53 -12.16 -7.44
C VAL A 185 -4.77 -13.13 -8.60
N LYS A 186 -5.58 -14.18 -8.41
CA LYS A 186 -5.73 -15.27 -9.38
C LYS A 186 -6.71 -14.97 -10.51
N GLU A 187 -7.82 -14.35 -10.18
CA GLU A 187 -8.92 -14.14 -11.14
C GLU A 187 -8.94 -12.72 -11.72
N MET A 188 -8.51 -11.72 -10.93
CA MET A 188 -8.50 -10.33 -11.38
C MET A 188 -7.10 -9.86 -11.84
N GLY A 189 -6.07 -10.72 -11.79
CA GLY A 189 -4.71 -10.39 -12.21
C GLY A 189 -4.01 -9.38 -11.29
N GLY A 190 -4.41 -9.30 -10.02
CA GLY A 190 -3.85 -8.38 -9.06
C GLY A 190 -2.37 -8.63 -8.77
N ILE A 191 -1.59 -7.55 -8.72
CA ILE A 191 -0.17 -7.58 -8.38
C ILE A 191 -0.01 -7.11 -6.94
N THR A 192 0.46 -8.00 -6.06
CA THR A 192 0.70 -7.66 -4.67
C THR A 192 1.89 -6.72 -4.50
N LYS A 193 1.92 -5.98 -3.40
CA LYS A 193 3.05 -5.12 -3.07
C LYS A 193 4.38 -5.89 -3.00
N THR A 194 4.37 -7.11 -2.49
CA THR A 194 5.53 -8.01 -2.47
C THR A 194 5.95 -8.38 -3.89
N ALA A 195 5.02 -8.79 -4.76
CA ALA A 195 5.31 -9.12 -6.16
C ALA A 195 5.89 -7.90 -6.91
N HIS A 196 5.32 -6.70 -6.72
CA HIS A 196 5.86 -5.46 -7.30
C HIS A 196 7.27 -5.15 -6.78
N THR A 197 7.54 -5.42 -5.49
CA THR A 197 8.88 -5.29 -4.90
C THR A 197 9.87 -6.25 -5.55
N ILE A 198 9.49 -7.50 -5.79
CA ILE A 198 10.33 -8.50 -6.46
C ILE A 198 10.70 -8.06 -7.89
N LEU A 199 9.77 -7.47 -8.62
CA LEU A 199 10.08 -6.88 -9.94
C LEU A 199 11.17 -5.81 -9.84
N LYS A 200 11.09 -4.91 -8.85
CA LYS A 200 12.11 -3.87 -8.62
C LYS A 200 13.45 -4.44 -8.17
N LEU A 201 13.45 -5.51 -7.39
CA LEU A 201 14.66 -6.25 -7.02
C LEU A 201 15.34 -6.84 -8.27
N LYS A 202 14.61 -7.50 -9.14
CA LYS A 202 15.13 -8.07 -10.40
C LYS A 202 15.62 -7.01 -11.39
N GLN A 203 15.15 -5.79 -11.28
CA GLN A 203 15.68 -4.63 -12.00
C GLN A 203 16.96 -4.05 -11.36
N GLY A 204 17.38 -4.59 -10.23
CA GLY A 204 18.54 -4.12 -9.46
C GLY A 204 18.34 -2.74 -8.83
N LEU A 205 17.12 -2.30 -8.64
CA LEU A 205 16.81 -0.96 -8.11
C LEU A 205 16.88 -0.89 -6.59
N VAL A 206 16.61 -1.98 -5.89
CA VAL A 206 16.42 -2.00 -4.43
C VAL A 206 17.29 -3.08 -3.79
N ASP A 207 17.80 -2.81 -2.60
CA ASP A 207 18.49 -3.79 -1.77
C ASP A 207 17.48 -4.76 -1.13
N PRO A 208 17.65 -6.08 -1.24
CA PRO A 208 16.71 -7.06 -0.70
C PRO A 208 16.52 -6.97 0.82
N ARG A 209 17.52 -6.52 1.56
CA ARG A 209 17.42 -6.30 3.01
C ARG A 209 16.43 -5.19 3.33
N HIS A 210 16.50 -4.06 2.60
CA HIS A 210 15.55 -2.95 2.74
C HIS A 210 14.17 -3.34 2.22
N ALA A 211 14.11 -4.14 1.15
CA ALA A 211 12.83 -4.63 0.63
C ALA A 211 12.06 -5.42 1.71
N GLU A 212 12.68 -6.41 2.35
CA GLU A 212 12.03 -7.19 3.41
C GLU A 212 11.68 -6.37 4.66
N MET A 213 12.47 -5.36 5.00
CA MET A 213 12.12 -4.45 6.10
C MET A 213 10.82 -3.69 5.84
N MET A 214 10.52 -3.37 4.57
CA MET A 214 9.37 -2.55 4.19
C MET A 214 8.13 -3.35 3.82
N VAL A 215 8.27 -4.53 3.23
CA VAL A 215 7.14 -5.32 2.73
C VAL A 215 6.97 -6.68 3.40
N GLY A 216 7.91 -7.06 4.29
CA GLY A 216 7.98 -8.38 4.89
C GLY A 216 8.71 -9.40 4.00
N PRO A 217 8.73 -10.68 4.42
CA PRO A 217 9.41 -11.74 3.68
C PRO A 217 8.97 -11.82 2.22
N LEU A 218 9.93 -11.93 1.29
CA LEU A 218 9.65 -11.91 -0.16
C LEU A 218 8.85 -13.12 -0.65
N ASP A 219 8.79 -14.20 0.12
CA ASP A 219 7.99 -15.40 -0.15
C ASP A 219 6.63 -15.42 0.57
N PHE A 220 6.28 -14.35 1.28
CA PHE A 220 5.04 -14.28 2.07
C PHE A 220 3.77 -14.53 1.23
N ASP A 221 3.68 -13.93 0.07
CA ASP A 221 2.52 -14.10 -0.80
C ASP A 221 2.44 -15.53 -1.36
N ARG A 222 3.58 -16.14 -1.70
CA ARG A 222 3.62 -17.54 -2.12
C ARG A 222 3.05 -18.45 -1.04
N GLN A 223 3.50 -18.30 0.19
CA GLN A 223 3.01 -19.08 1.33
C GLN A 223 1.49 -18.87 1.55
N THR A 224 1.01 -17.62 1.50
CA THR A 224 -0.40 -17.29 1.80
C THR A 224 -1.36 -17.58 0.66
N LEU A 225 -0.90 -17.54 -0.61
CA LEU A 225 -1.73 -17.78 -1.78
C LEU A 225 -1.74 -19.26 -2.19
N GLU A 226 -0.70 -20.04 -1.87
CA GLU A 226 -0.60 -21.49 -2.18
C GLU A 226 -1.24 -22.39 -1.13
N LEU A 227 -1.25 -22.01 0.15
CA LEU A 227 -1.79 -22.82 1.26
C LEU A 227 -3.29 -23.17 1.16
N ALA A 228 -4.00 -22.69 0.15
CA ALA A 228 -5.43 -22.96 -0.06
C ALA A 228 -5.72 -24.14 -0.98
N HIS A 229 -4.74 -24.93 -1.38
CA HIS A 229 -4.95 -26.19 -2.12
C HIS A 229 -5.12 -27.41 -1.22
N ALA A 230 -5.13 -27.23 0.11
CA ALA A 230 -5.20 -28.30 1.11
C ALA A 230 -6.54 -28.38 1.87
N GLU A 231 -7.59 -27.67 1.41
CA GLU A 231 -8.97 -27.77 1.95
C GLU A 231 -9.97 -28.16 0.86
#